data_0e3fa083dc7bb16512f819a3b676236c
#
_entry.id   0e3fa083dc7bb16512f819a3b676236c
#
_cell.length_a   1.000
_cell.length_b   1.000
_cell.length_c   1.000
_cell.angle_alpha   90.00
_cell.angle_beta   90.00
_cell.angle_gamma   90.00
#
_symmetry.space_group_name_H-M   'P 1'
#
loop_
_entity.id
_entity.type
_entity.pdbx_description
1 polymer ?
#
loop_
_entity_poly.entity_id
_entity_poly.type
_entity_poly.pdbx_seq_one_letter_code
_entity_poly.pdbx_strand_id
1 'polypeptide(L)'
;KLAKWLESNKNVSWVSYPGLESHPSHELAKKYLPRGFGGVLSFGVTGGGEAGSQVVDNFKLISNVANVGDSKTLAIHPWTTTHEQLSDEEKINSGVTEVGKSSLDFTIMTC
;
A
#
# COMPACT_ATOMS: atom_id res chain seq x y z
N LYS A 1 -1.40 11.76 -8.48
CA LYS A 1 -1.99 12.65 -7.44
C LYS A 1 -2.05 11.96 -6.08
N LEU A 2 -2.67 10.75 -5.97
CA LEU A 2 -2.88 10.04 -4.70
C LEU A 2 -1.56 9.79 -3.95
N ALA A 3 -0.53 9.24 -4.59
CA ALA A 3 0.75 8.95 -3.94
C ALA A 3 1.40 10.20 -3.32
N LYS A 4 1.41 11.33 -4.02
CA LYS A 4 1.92 12.60 -3.49
C LYS A 4 1.10 13.13 -2.30
N TRP A 5 -0.21 12.95 -2.34
CA TRP A 5 -1.07 13.33 -1.22
C TRP A 5 -0.81 12.43 0.00
N LEU A 6 -0.68 11.13 -0.19
CA LEU A 6 -0.32 10.20 0.88
C LEU A 6 1.04 10.56 1.50
N GLU A 7 2.06 10.83 0.68
CA GLU A 7 3.40 11.22 1.13
C GLU A 7 3.40 12.51 1.96
N SER A 8 2.49 13.44 1.68
CA SER A 8 2.34 14.68 2.45
C SER A 8 1.45 14.56 3.70
N ASN A 9 0.81 13.41 3.91
CA ASN A 9 -0.13 13.22 5.00
C ASN A 9 0.59 12.78 6.30
N LYS A 10 0.39 13.54 7.38
CA LYS A 10 1.02 13.29 8.69
C LYS A 10 0.69 11.93 9.32
N ASN A 11 -0.40 11.31 8.92
CA ASN A 11 -0.84 10.00 9.41
C ASN A 11 -0.28 8.84 8.55
N VAL A 12 0.50 9.13 7.52
CA VAL A 12 1.17 8.16 6.66
C VAL A 12 2.65 8.16 6.99
N SER A 13 3.20 7.01 7.32
CA SER A 13 4.60 6.84 7.73
C SER A 13 5.54 6.67 6.54
N TRP A 14 5.08 6.05 5.48
CA TRP A 14 5.83 5.84 4.24
C TRP A 14 4.89 5.56 3.07
N VAL A 15 5.37 5.80 1.85
CA VAL A 15 4.68 5.46 0.60
C VAL A 15 5.69 4.82 -0.35
N SER A 16 5.34 3.69 -0.94
CA SER A 16 6.11 3.02 -1.99
C SER A 16 5.36 3.09 -3.31
N TYR A 17 5.84 3.93 -4.20
CA TYR A 17 5.31 4.09 -5.55
C TYR A 17 6.42 4.56 -6.51
N PRO A 18 6.71 3.83 -7.60
CA PRO A 18 7.81 4.16 -8.50
C PRO A 18 7.70 5.53 -9.18
N GLY A 19 6.51 6.12 -9.20
CA GLY A 19 6.27 7.47 -9.72
C GLY A 19 6.61 8.61 -8.76
N LEU A 20 7.05 8.33 -7.54
CA LEU A 20 7.57 9.32 -6.59
C LEU A 20 9.09 9.44 -6.74
N GLU A 21 9.60 10.67 -6.70
CA GLU A 21 11.04 10.94 -6.73
C GLU A 21 11.78 10.36 -5.52
N SER A 22 11.08 10.21 -4.39
CA SER A 22 11.58 9.57 -3.17
C SER A 22 11.77 8.06 -3.29
N HIS A 23 11.17 7.41 -4.32
CA HIS A 23 11.28 5.96 -4.49
C HIS A 23 12.67 5.56 -5.02
N PRO A 24 13.35 4.56 -4.43
CA PRO A 24 14.71 4.19 -4.80
C PRO A 24 14.85 3.74 -6.27
N SER A 25 13.79 3.23 -6.88
CA SER A 25 13.78 2.80 -8.28
C SER A 25 13.16 3.82 -9.23
N HIS A 26 12.97 5.07 -8.83
CA HIS A 26 12.31 6.08 -9.65
C HIS A 26 13.00 6.30 -11.01
N GLU A 27 14.32 6.41 -11.02
CA GLU A 27 15.10 6.59 -12.26
C GLU A 27 15.00 5.38 -13.20
N LEU A 28 15.03 4.16 -12.64
CA LEU A 28 14.79 2.95 -13.43
C LEU A 28 13.36 2.92 -13.97
N ALA A 29 12.38 3.31 -13.17
CA ALA A 29 10.99 3.37 -13.59
C ALA A 29 10.80 4.37 -14.75
N LYS A 30 11.41 5.53 -14.70
CA LYS A 30 11.39 6.48 -15.84
C LYS A 30 11.96 5.88 -17.12
N LYS A 31 13.02 5.07 -16.99
CA LYS A 31 13.66 4.43 -18.15
C LYS A 31 12.79 3.33 -18.77
N TYR A 32 12.17 2.48 -17.95
CA TYR A 32 11.45 1.31 -18.43
C TYR A 32 9.94 1.50 -18.57
N LEU A 33 9.37 2.53 -17.93
CA LEU A 33 7.94 2.81 -17.92
C LEU A 33 7.65 4.22 -18.49
N PRO A 34 7.95 4.48 -19.79
CA PRO A 34 7.86 5.81 -20.38
C PRO A 34 6.42 6.34 -20.49
N ARG A 35 5.41 5.47 -20.38
CA ARG A 35 3.99 5.83 -20.49
C ARG A 35 3.29 5.99 -19.14
N GLY A 36 3.97 5.73 -18.03
CA GLY A 36 3.42 5.85 -16.67
C GLY A 36 3.94 4.76 -15.75
N PHE A 37 3.74 4.93 -14.45
CA PHE A 37 4.35 4.12 -13.39
C PHE A 37 3.40 3.04 -12.83
N GLY A 38 2.28 2.79 -13.49
CA GLY A 38 1.29 1.81 -13.06
C GLY A 38 0.31 2.31 -12.00
N GLY A 39 -0.66 1.48 -11.70
CA GLY A 39 -1.77 1.77 -10.79
C GLY A 39 -1.68 1.07 -9.42
N VAL A 40 -0.53 0.55 -9.04
CA VAL A 40 -0.33 -0.12 -7.75
C VAL A 40 0.60 0.71 -6.88
N LEU A 41 0.21 0.99 -5.65
CA LEU A 41 1.04 1.65 -4.64
C LEU A 41 0.82 1.01 -3.28
N SER A 42 1.84 1.07 -2.43
CA SER A 42 1.75 0.64 -1.04
C SER A 42 2.10 1.80 -0.11
N PHE A 43 1.52 1.82 1.06
CA PHE A 43 1.80 2.84 2.07
C PHE A 43 1.54 2.30 3.47
N GLY A 44 2.18 2.89 4.46
CA GLY A 44 1.97 2.59 5.87
C GLY A 44 1.29 3.74 6.60
N VAL A 45 0.32 3.44 7.46
CA VAL A 45 -0.31 4.42 8.35
C VAL A 45 0.24 4.34 9.77
N THR A 46 0.33 5.48 10.44
CA THR A 46 0.72 5.54 11.85
C THR A 46 -0.46 5.14 12.74
N GLY A 47 -0.21 4.42 13.86
CA GLY A 47 -1.23 4.08 14.85
C GLY A 47 -1.55 2.61 15.02
N GLY A 48 -0.82 1.71 14.33
CA GLY A 48 -0.91 0.25 14.55
C GLY A 48 -2.18 -0.41 13.99
N GLY A 49 -2.40 -1.69 14.37
CA GLY A 49 -3.41 -2.59 13.79
C GLY A 49 -4.85 -2.08 13.81
N GLU A 50 -5.26 -1.45 14.90
CA GLU A 50 -6.62 -0.93 15.02
C GLU A 50 -6.88 0.25 14.07
N ALA A 51 -5.92 1.16 13.93
CA ALA A 51 -6.05 2.29 13.01
C ALA A 51 -6.16 1.83 11.55
N GLY A 52 -5.44 0.76 11.19
CA GLY A 52 -5.51 0.19 9.85
C GLY A 52 -6.84 -0.44 9.51
N SER A 53 -7.39 -1.29 10.38
CA SER A 53 -8.73 -1.85 10.19
C SER A 53 -9.76 -0.73 10.00
N GLN A 54 -9.71 0.30 10.86
CA GLN A 54 -10.61 1.44 10.74
C GLN A 54 -10.49 2.18 9.41
N VAL A 55 -9.28 2.30 8.85
CA VAL A 55 -9.09 2.94 7.54
C VAL A 55 -9.79 2.15 6.43
N VAL A 56 -9.61 0.82 6.40
CA VAL A 56 -10.24 -0.04 5.39
C VAL A 56 -11.75 -0.07 5.54
N ASP A 57 -12.25 -0.20 6.76
CA ASP A 57 -13.69 -0.27 7.06
C ASP A 57 -14.43 1.03 6.74
N ASN A 58 -13.72 2.16 6.73
CA ASN A 58 -14.29 3.47 6.39
C ASN A 58 -14.18 3.84 4.91
N PHE A 59 -13.60 3.00 4.06
CA PHE A 59 -13.60 3.24 2.62
C PHE A 59 -15.02 3.19 2.03
N LYS A 60 -15.44 4.28 1.38
CA LYS A 60 -16.75 4.38 0.71
C LYS A 60 -16.67 4.13 -0.79
N LEU A 61 -15.56 4.48 -1.41
CA LEU A 61 -15.34 4.38 -2.87
C LEU A 61 -14.39 3.24 -3.26
N ILE A 62 -13.56 2.81 -2.32
CA ILE A 62 -12.52 1.80 -2.54
C ILE A 62 -13.04 0.47 -1.97
N SER A 63 -13.02 -0.58 -2.77
CA SER A 63 -13.43 -1.91 -2.32
C SER A 63 -12.28 -2.64 -1.63
N ASN A 64 -12.58 -3.27 -0.49
CA ASN A 64 -11.62 -4.11 0.23
C ASN A 64 -11.55 -5.49 -0.42
N VAL A 65 -10.75 -5.61 -1.46
CA VAL A 65 -10.53 -6.85 -2.22
C VAL A 65 -9.22 -6.78 -2.99
N ALA A 66 -8.60 -7.94 -3.22
CA ALA A 66 -7.39 -8.06 -4.02
C ALA A 66 -7.73 -8.54 -5.44
N ASN A 67 -7.57 -7.66 -6.42
CA ASN A 67 -7.64 -8.03 -7.83
C ASN A 67 -6.84 -7.02 -8.67
N VAL A 68 -5.78 -7.47 -9.31
CA VAL A 68 -4.96 -6.61 -10.19
C VAL A 68 -5.63 -6.48 -11.55
N GLY A 69 -5.78 -5.24 -12.03
CA GLY A 69 -6.42 -4.96 -13.32
C GLY A 69 -7.94 -4.83 -13.25
N ASP A 70 -8.50 -4.63 -12.07
CA ASP A 70 -9.91 -4.31 -11.91
C ASP A 70 -10.21 -2.89 -12.41
N SER A 71 -11.44 -2.66 -12.90
CA SER A 71 -11.93 -1.34 -13.29
C SER A 71 -12.25 -0.41 -12.11
N LYS A 72 -12.25 -0.93 -10.89
CA LYS A 72 -12.46 -0.19 -9.66
C LYS A 72 -11.15 0.01 -8.91
N THR A 73 -11.09 1.05 -8.11
CA THR A 73 -10.02 1.21 -7.14
C THR A 73 -10.22 0.26 -5.97
N LEU A 74 -9.22 -0.56 -5.70
CA LEU A 74 -9.21 -1.58 -4.65
C LEU A 74 -8.13 -1.27 -3.62
N ALA A 75 -8.34 -1.68 -2.38
CA ALA A 75 -7.33 -1.63 -1.33
C ALA A 75 -7.40 -2.89 -0.47
N ILE A 76 -6.27 -3.34 -0.02
CA ILE A 76 -6.15 -4.45 0.93
C ILE A 76 -5.20 -4.10 2.05
N HIS A 77 -5.40 -4.76 3.18
CA HIS A 77 -4.43 -4.85 4.25
C HIS A 77 -3.79 -6.25 4.19
N PRO A 78 -2.58 -6.41 3.64
CA PRO A 78 -2.01 -7.73 3.30
C PRO A 78 -1.88 -8.66 4.50
N TRP A 79 -1.56 -8.13 5.69
CA TRP A 79 -1.38 -8.92 6.91
C TRP A 79 -2.62 -9.74 7.32
N THR A 80 -3.81 -9.15 7.22
CA THR A 80 -5.08 -9.78 7.61
C THR A 80 -5.86 -10.40 6.46
N THR A 81 -5.35 -10.33 5.23
CA THR A 81 -6.02 -10.83 4.04
C THR A 81 -5.16 -11.81 3.26
N THR A 82 -4.36 -11.35 2.33
CA THR A 82 -3.60 -12.22 1.41
C THR A 82 -2.53 -13.06 2.11
N HIS A 83 -2.02 -12.62 3.27
CA HIS A 83 -0.99 -13.30 4.06
C HIS A 83 -1.52 -13.85 5.40
N GLU A 84 -2.83 -13.92 5.58
CA GLU A 84 -3.44 -14.34 6.85
C GLU A 84 -2.98 -15.74 7.29
N GLN A 85 -2.82 -16.67 6.34
CA GLN A 85 -2.46 -18.06 6.61
C GLN A 85 -0.97 -18.29 6.92
N LEU A 86 -0.13 -17.27 6.72
CA LEU A 86 1.30 -17.34 7.01
C LEU A 86 1.57 -17.07 8.49
N SER A 87 2.62 -17.69 9.03
CA SER A 87 3.15 -17.31 10.33
C SER A 87 3.71 -15.88 10.29
N ASP A 88 3.86 -15.25 11.45
CA ASP A 88 4.36 -13.88 11.54
C ASP A 88 5.77 -13.74 10.96
N GLU A 89 6.62 -14.76 11.14
CA GLU A 89 7.96 -14.80 10.57
C GLU A 89 7.93 -14.89 9.03
N GLU A 90 7.04 -15.71 8.47
CA GLU A 90 6.86 -15.82 7.01
C GLU A 90 6.29 -14.54 6.41
N LYS A 91 5.38 -13.87 7.11
CA LYS A 91 4.85 -12.55 6.70
C LYS A 91 5.97 -11.52 6.61
N ILE A 92 6.82 -11.43 7.62
CA ILE A 92 7.97 -10.51 7.65
C ILE A 92 8.94 -10.83 6.50
N ASN A 93 9.27 -12.11 6.30
CA ASN A 93 10.16 -12.56 5.23
C ASN A 93 9.59 -12.28 3.83
N SER A 94 8.27 -12.27 3.67
CA SER A 94 7.61 -11.88 2.42
C SER A 94 7.50 -10.36 2.21
N GLY A 95 8.02 -9.56 3.13
CA GLY A 95 8.03 -8.09 3.05
C GLY A 95 6.77 -7.40 3.56
N VAL A 96 5.90 -8.13 4.25
CA VAL A 96 4.72 -7.57 4.92
C VAL A 96 5.12 -7.16 6.33
N THR A 97 4.91 -5.90 6.69
CA THR A 97 5.37 -5.35 7.97
C THR A 97 4.48 -5.82 9.12
N GLU A 98 5.11 -6.11 10.25
CA GLU A 98 4.48 -6.68 11.45
C GLU A 98 3.45 -5.72 12.09
N VAL A 99 2.31 -6.29 12.46
CA VAL A 99 1.33 -5.63 13.35
C VAL A 99 1.96 -5.42 14.72
N GLY A 100 2.22 -4.16 15.08
CA GLY A 100 2.86 -3.80 16.36
C GLY A 100 4.06 -2.89 16.23
N LYS A 101 4.65 -2.76 15.06
CA LYS A 101 5.52 -1.63 14.73
C LYS A 101 4.64 -0.46 14.29
N SER A 102 5.10 0.74 14.46
CA SER A 102 4.36 2.00 14.36
C SER A 102 3.64 2.31 13.04
N SER A 103 3.56 1.37 12.11
CA SER A 103 2.89 1.53 10.81
C SER A 103 2.24 0.22 10.33
N LEU A 104 1.14 0.36 9.63
CA LEU A 104 0.41 -0.71 8.95
C LEU A 104 0.46 -0.52 7.45
N ASP A 105 0.66 -1.61 6.75
CA ASP A 105 0.86 -1.62 5.31
C ASP A 105 -0.47 -1.79 4.57
N PHE A 106 -0.69 -0.92 3.59
CA PHE A 106 -1.80 -1.01 2.66
C PHE A 106 -1.29 -1.09 1.23
N THR A 107 -2.00 -1.82 0.41
CA THR A 107 -1.79 -1.79 -1.04
C THR A 107 -3.07 -1.30 -1.72
N ILE A 108 -2.95 -0.23 -2.50
CA ILE A 108 -4.01 0.29 -3.35
C ILE A 108 -3.70 -0.09 -4.80
N MET A 109 -4.71 -0.63 -5.48
CA MET A 109 -4.69 -0.95 -6.90
C MET A 109 -5.73 -0.09 -7.60
N THR A 110 -5.30 0.69 -8.59
CA THR A 110 -6.19 1.54 -9.39
C THR A 110 -6.02 1.23 -10.87
N CYS A 111 -7.02 1.46 -11.67
CA CYS A 111 -6.90 1.43 -13.12
C CYS A 111 -6.26 2.71 -13.69
#